data_08551066330665df6ce51f76cd89b8f5
#
_entry.id   08551066330665df6ce51f76cd89b8f5
#
_cell.length_a   1.000
_cell.length_b   1.000
_cell.length_c   1.000
_cell.angle_alpha   90.00
_cell.angle_beta   90.00
_cell.angle_gamma   90.00
#
_symmetry.space_group_name_H-M   'P 1'
#
loop_
_entity.id
_entity.type
_entity.pdbx_description
1 polymer ?
#
loop_
_entity_poly.entity_id
_entity_poly.type
_entity_poly.pdbx_seq_one_letter_code
_entity_poly.pdbx_strand_id
1 'polypeptide(L)'
;MSSLNISPQSHIASQSVILGDVTIGADSSVFYYAVVRGDESSITIGERSNIQDNSTVHVDYGFPTVIGDDVTVGHNCVIHGCTIGDASLIGMGSTILNGAKIGKHCLIGAGCLVTQNTVIPDGMLVIGSPATVKRPLTEEEILSIYKNAADYVALSAAQFG
;
A
#
# COMPACT_ATOMS: atom_id res chain seq x y z
N MET A 1 16.24 16.29 5.64
CA MET A 1 16.72 15.40 6.73
C MET A 1 15.91 14.14 6.66
N SER A 2 16.53 12.97 6.62
CA SER A 2 15.80 11.70 6.69
C SER A 2 15.18 11.53 8.09
N SER A 3 13.89 11.29 8.17
CA SER A 3 13.15 11.09 9.41
C SER A 3 12.46 9.72 9.37
N LEU A 4 13.03 8.72 10.03
CA LEU A 4 12.38 7.43 10.21
C LEU A 4 11.53 7.48 11.49
N ASN A 5 10.22 7.37 11.31
CA ASN A 5 9.25 7.31 12.42
C ASN A 5 8.47 5.99 12.31
N ILE A 6 9.10 4.91 12.74
CA ILE A 6 8.54 3.56 12.67
C ILE A 6 7.98 3.20 14.04
N SER A 7 6.67 2.86 14.09
CA SER A 7 6.03 2.41 15.33
C SER A 7 6.74 1.19 15.90
N PRO A 8 7.01 1.14 17.22
CA PRO A 8 7.57 -0.07 17.84
C PRO A 8 6.65 -1.29 17.78
N GLN A 9 5.39 -1.09 17.43
CA GLN A 9 4.41 -2.15 17.24
C GLN A 9 4.30 -2.61 15.77
N SER A 10 5.08 -2.03 14.86
CA SER A 10 5.14 -2.48 13.47
C SER A 10 6.04 -3.70 13.31
N HIS A 11 5.78 -4.51 12.30
CA HIS A 11 6.50 -5.76 12.03
C HIS A 11 7.32 -5.62 10.75
N ILE A 12 8.64 -5.49 10.89
CA ILE A 12 9.55 -5.20 9.78
C ILE A 12 10.48 -6.39 9.55
N ALA A 13 10.36 -7.03 8.40
CA ALA A 13 11.27 -8.13 8.02
C ALA A 13 12.71 -7.62 7.86
N SER A 14 13.68 -8.35 8.41
CA SER A 14 15.09 -7.94 8.42
C SER A 14 15.71 -7.78 7.03
N GLN A 15 15.13 -8.42 6.01
CA GLN A 15 15.57 -8.31 4.62
C GLN A 15 14.88 -7.18 3.84
N SER A 16 14.00 -6.42 4.48
CA SER A 16 13.41 -5.23 3.86
C SER A 16 14.36 -4.03 3.96
N VAL A 17 14.16 -3.03 3.10
CA VAL A 17 14.92 -1.78 3.11
C VAL A 17 13.98 -0.61 3.34
N ILE A 18 14.20 0.15 4.42
CA ILE A 18 13.43 1.34 4.72
C ILE A 18 14.41 2.50 4.92
N LEU A 19 14.27 3.58 4.13
CA LEU A 19 15.14 4.73 4.26
C LEU A 19 14.45 6.04 3.85
N GLY A 20 15.00 7.16 4.30
CA GLY A 20 14.50 8.50 3.98
C GLY A 20 13.47 9.01 4.99
N ASP A 21 12.52 9.82 4.53
CA ASP A 21 11.43 10.35 5.33
C ASP A 21 10.22 9.39 5.28
N VAL A 22 10.18 8.47 6.25
CA VAL A 22 9.19 7.38 6.28
C VAL A 22 8.53 7.30 7.64
N THR A 23 7.20 7.29 7.66
CA THR A 23 6.37 7.01 8.84
C THR A 23 5.59 5.72 8.62
N ILE A 24 5.63 4.81 9.61
CA ILE A 24 4.87 3.54 9.60
C ILE A 24 4.10 3.41 10.91
N GLY A 25 2.78 3.23 10.80
CA GLY A 25 1.86 3.09 11.92
C GLY A 25 1.94 1.72 12.61
N ALA A 26 1.21 1.61 13.73
CA ALA A 26 1.16 0.40 14.54
C ALA A 26 0.55 -0.78 13.77
N ASP A 27 1.03 -1.99 14.07
CA ASP A 27 0.58 -3.25 13.49
C ASP A 27 0.72 -3.34 11.95
N SER A 28 1.37 -2.34 11.35
CA SER A 28 1.72 -2.39 9.92
C SER A 28 2.99 -3.21 9.70
N SER A 29 3.08 -3.81 8.52
CA SER A 29 4.18 -4.72 8.21
C SER A 29 4.83 -4.45 6.86
N VAL A 30 6.16 -4.67 6.81
CA VAL A 30 6.96 -4.64 5.59
C VAL A 30 7.67 -5.98 5.44
N PHE A 31 7.31 -6.70 4.40
CA PHE A 31 7.75 -8.08 4.17
C PHE A 31 9.12 -8.16 3.47
N TYR A 32 9.51 -9.38 3.15
CA TYR A 32 10.85 -9.71 2.65
C TYR A 32 11.16 -9.02 1.32
N TYR A 33 12.33 -8.40 1.23
CA TYR A 33 12.85 -7.72 0.04
C TYR A 33 11.98 -6.56 -0.48
N ALA A 34 11.01 -6.10 0.31
CA ALA A 34 10.31 -4.87 0.01
C ALA A 34 11.21 -3.66 0.26
N VAL A 35 11.06 -2.63 -0.57
CA VAL A 35 11.81 -1.37 -0.46
C VAL A 35 10.85 -0.21 -0.24
N VAL A 36 11.03 0.53 0.86
CA VAL A 36 10.27 1.74 1.19
C VAL A 36 11.27 2.89 1.26
N ARG A 37 11.30 3.74 0.22
CA ARG A 37 12.34 4.74 0.06
C ARG A 37 11.76 6.15 -0.14
N GLY A 38 11.82 6.96 0.95
CA GLY A 38 11.33 8.35 1.00
C GLY A 38 12.48 9.35 0.93
N ASP A 39 13.26 9.36 -0.14
CA ASP A 39 14.44 10.20 -0.31
C ASP A 39 14.17 11.51 -1.04
N GLU A 40 13.13 11.59 -1.86
CA GLU A 40 12.76 12.79 -2.62
C GLU A 40 11.49 13.48 -2.07
N SER A 41 10.69 12.76 -1.30
CA SER A 41 9.50 13.23 -0.59
C SER A 41 9.18 12.26 0.55
N SER A 42 8.08 12.50 1.30
CA SER A 42 7.70 11.66 2.41
C SER A 42 6.86 10.44 2.00
N ILE A 43 7.00 9.36 2.76
CA ILE A 43 6.11 8.19 2.74
C ILE A 43 5.40 8.09 4.09
N THR A 44 4.09 7.96 4.05
CA THR A 44 3.29 7.64 5.24
C THR A 44 2.51 6.36 5.00
N ILE A 45 2.68 5.39 5.89
CA ILE A 45 1.92 4.14 5.94
C ILE A 45 1.14 4.16 7.25
N GLY A 46 -0.17 4.04 7.18
CA GLY A 46 -1.07 4.04 8.32
C GLY A 46 -0.92 2.81 9.22
N GLU A 47 -1.94 2.48 9.96
CA GLU A 47 -1.96 1.34 10.88
C GLU A 47 -2.50 0.07 10.19
N ARG A 48 -2.08 -1.12 10.65
CA ARG A 48 -2.57 -2.43 10.18
C ARG A 48 -2.46 -2.64 8.67
N SER A 49 -1.59 -1.90 8.02
CA SER A 49 -1.34 -2.00 6.58
C SER A 49 -0.13 -2.89 6.30
N ASN A 50 -0.10 -3.55 5.15
CA ASN A 50 1.01 -4.43 4.81
C ASN A 50 1.57 -4.15 3.42
N ILE A 51 2.90 -4.14 3.33
CA ILE A 51 3.67 -4.06 2.10
C ILE A 51 4.33 -5.41 1.88
N GLN A 52 3.82 -6.16 0.92
CA GLN A 52 4.23 -7.55 0.71
C GLN A 52 5.55 -7.67 -0.07
N ASP A 53 6.04 -8.90 -0.14
CA ASP A 53 7.37 -9.25 -0.66
C ASP A 53 7.66 -8.61 -2.03
N ASN A 54 8.88 -8.15 -2.20
CA ASN A 54 9.43 -7.57 -3.43
C ASN A 54 8.70 -6.31 -3.92
N SER A 55 7.84 -5.70 -3.11
CA SER A 55 7.15 -4.46 -3.50
C SER A 55 8.04 -3.24 -3.26
N THR A 56 7.89 -2.25 -4.12
CA THR A 56 8.58 -0.96 -4.00
C THR A 56 7.58 0.14 -3.71
N VAL A 57 7.82 0.87 -2.62
CA VAL A 57 7.12 2.12 -2.29
C VAL A 57 8.11 3.26 -2.42
N HIS A 58 7.84 4.17 -3.34
CA HIS A 58 8.73 5.28 -3.63
C HIS A 58 7.96 6.58 -3.84
N VAL A 59 8.67 7.64 -4.07
CA VAL A 59 8.18 9.02 -4.19
C VAL A 59 8.88 9.73 -5.34
N ASP A 60 8.41 10.92 -5.65
CA ASP A 60 9.08 11.87 -6.53
C ASP A 60 8.94 13.26 -5.92
N TYR A 61 9.74 14.22 -6.37
CA TYR A 61 9.64 15.61 -5.91
C TYR A 61 8.22 16.16 -6.11
N GLY A 62 7.59 16.58 -5.02
CA GLY A 62 6.20 17.05 -5.02
C GLY A 62 5.13 15.97 -5.07
N PHE A 63 5.51 14.69 -5.09
CA PHE A 63 4.60 13.55 -5.06
C PHE A 63 4.91 12.61 -3.87
N PRO A 64 4.46 12.95 -2.65
CA PRO A 64 4.55 12.05 -1.52
C PRO A 64 3.68 10.81 -1.75
N THR A 65 4.02 9.71 -1.09
CA THR A 65 3.18 8.52 -1.06
C THR A 65 2.47 8.41 0.28
N VAL A 66 1.15 8.28 0.24
CA VAL A 66 0.30 8.11 1.42
C VAL A 66 -0.51 6.84 1.28
N ILE A 67 -0.32 5.91 2.21
CA ILE A 67 -1.07 4.66 2.31
C ILE A 67 -1.86 4.74 3.63
N GLY A 68 -3.18 4.56 3.56
CA GLY A 68 -4.07 4.64 4.70
C GLY A 68 -3.97 3.45 5.65
N ASP A 69 -4.97 3.29 6.49
CA ASP A 69 -5.08 2.18 7.44
C ASP A 69 -5.72 0.95 6.78
N ASP A 70 -5.41 -0.24 7.29
CA ASP A 70 -5.97 -1.52 6.83
C ASP A 70 -5.76 -1.78 5.32
N VAL A 71 -4.71 -1.22 4.72
CA VAL A 71 -4.38 -1.37 3.30
C VAL A 71 -3.50 -2.59 3.08
N THR A 72 -3.84 -3.38 2.08
CA THR A 72 -2.97 -4.45 1.58
C THR A 72 -2.32 -4.05 0.27
N VAL A 73 -0.99 -4.04 0.24
CA VAL A 73 -0.20 -3.95 -1.00
C VAL A 73 0.37 -5.31 -1.31
N GLY A 74 -0.15 -5.95 -2.35
CA GLY A 74 0.24 -7.30 -2.77
C GLY A 74 1.70 -7.39 -3.24
N HIS A 75 2.16 -8.62 -3.47
CA HIS A 75 3.53 -8.92 -3.89
C HIS A 75 3.90 -8.24 -5.23
N ASN A 76 5.17 -7.85 -5.38
CA ASN A 76 5.72 -7.26 -6.61
C ASN A 76 4.98 -6.02 -7.11
N CYS A 77 4.41 -5.23 -6.23
CA CYS A 77 3.77 -3.95 -6.59
C CYS A 77 4.79 -2.81 -6.66
N VAL A 78 4.48 -1.81 -7.48
CA VAL A 78 5.16 -0.51 -7.50
C VAL A 78 4.16 0.56 -7.09
N ILE A 79 4.38 1.18 -5.95
CA ILE A 79 3.56 2.25 -5.39
C ILE A 79 4.40 3.53 -5.41
N HIS A 80 4.03 4.47 -6.27
CA HIS A 80 4.91 5.59 -6.57
C HIS A 80 4.17 6.92 -6.57
N GLY A 81 4.48 7.79 -5.59
CA GLY A 81 3.97 9.17 -5.54
C GLY A 81 2.45 9.30 -5.53
N CYS A 82 1.73 8.41 -4.85
CA CYS A 82 0.27 8.29 -4.92
C CYS A 82 -0.38 8.24 -3.54
N THR A 83 -1.71 8.34 -3.52
CA THR A 83 -2.51 8.19 -2.31
C THR A 83 -3.40 6.96 -2.42
N ILE A 84 -3.41 6.11 -1.40
CA ILE A 84 -4.27 4.93 -1.29
C ILE A 84 -5.11 5.07 -0.02
N GLY A 85 -6.42 5.13 -0.19
CA GLY A 85 -7.39 5.25 0.91
C GLY A 85 -7.51 3.98 1.74
N ASP A 86 -8.06 4.15 2.96
CA ASP A 86 -8.18 3.09 3.96
C ASP A 86 -8.90 1.85 3.42
N ALA A 87 -8.55 0.70 3.95
CA ALA A 87 -9.16 -0.59 3.62
C ALA A 87 -9.26 -0.85 2.12
N SER A 88 -8.20 -0.52 1.38
CA SER A 88 -8.07 -0.85 -0.04
C SER A 88 -7.05 -1.97 -0.24
N LEU A 89 -7.27 -2.79 -1.27
CA LEU A 89 -6.37 -3.87 -1.64
C LEU A 89 -5.79 -3.62 -3.03
N ILE A 90 -4.47 -3.57 -3.10
CA ILE A 90 -3.72 -3.47 -4.36
C ILE A 90 -3.24 -4.88 -4.72
N GLY A 91 -3.82 -5.43 -5.77
CA GLY A 91 -3.49 -6.77 -6.25
C GLY A 91 -2.04 -6.89 -6.70
N MET A 92 -1.46 -8.06 -6.53
CA MET A 92 -0.06 -8.36 -6.84
C MET A 92 0.35 -7.94 -8.25
N GLY A 93 1.57 -7.45 -8.39
CA GLY A 93 2.13 -7.02 -9.67
C GLY A 93 1.54 -5.71 -10.23
N SER A 94 0.75 -4.97 -9.46
CA SER A 94 0.19 -3.70 -9.91
C SER A 94 1.19 -2.55 -9.80
N THR A 95 1.02 -1.57 -10.67
CA THR A 95 1.79 -0.33 -10.69
C THR A 95 0.87 0.87 -10.54
N ILE A 96 1.11 1.71 -9.52
CA ILE A 96 0.35 2.92 -9.25
C ILE A 96 1.31 4.11 -9.38
N LEU A 97 0.99 5.07 -10.25
CA LEU A 97 1.89 6.15 -10.63
C LEU A 97 1.56 7.48 -9.96
N ASN A 98 2.48 8.44 -10.13
CA ASN A 98 2.45 9.76 -9.49
C ASN A 98 1.10 10.47 -9.60
N GLY A 99 0.64 11.03 -8.47
CA GLY A 99 -0.60 11.81 -8.40
C GLY A 99 -1.87 10.98 -8.48
N ALA A 100 -1.79 9.66 -8.64
CA ALA A 100 -2.97 8.81 -8.58
C ALA A 100 -3.58 8.84 -7.17
N LYS A 101 -4.91 8.84 -7.11
CA LYS A 101 -5.69 8.84 -5.86
C LYS A 101 -6.67 7.69 -5.90
N ILE A 102 -6.41 6.67 -5.12
CA ILE A 102 -7.29 5.52 -4.92
C ILE A 102 -8.11 5.80 -3.67
N GLY A 103 -9.44 5.75 -3.80
CA GLY A 103 -10.37 5.93 -2.70
C GLY A 103 -10.29 4.82 -1.66
N LYS A 104 -11.14 4.92 -0.64
CA LYS A 104 -11.28 3.88 0.40
C LYS A 104 -12.03 2.67 -0.14
N HIS A 105 -11.80 1.51 0.48
CA HIS A 105 -12.53 0.28 0.15
C HIS A 105 -12.46 -0.08 -1.34
N CYS A 106 -11.33 0.16 -1.99
CA CYS A 106 -11.13 -0.20 -3.39
C CYS A 106 -10.39 -1.55 -3.53
N LEU A 107 -10.73 -2.28 -4.56
CA LEU A 107 -9.99 -3.47 -4.97
C LEU A 107 -9.38 -3.23 -6.35
N ILE A 108 -8.07 -3.09 -6.38
CA ILE A 108 -7.28 -3.00 -7.61
C ILE A 108 -6.85 -4.41 -7.96
N GLY A 109 -7.30 -4.93 -9.09
CA GLY A 109 -6.96 -6.28 -9.54
C GLY A 109 -5.46 -6.47 -9.79
N ALA A 110 -5.01 -7.71 -9.77
CA ALA A 110 -3.60 -8.03 -10.03
C ALA A 110 -3.16 -7.55 -11.41
N GLY A 111 -1.91 -7.07 -11.52
CA GLY A 111 -1.32 -6.63 -12.78
C GLY A 111 -1.91 -5.32 -13.34
N CYS A 112 -2.63 -4.55 -12.54
CA CYS A 112 -3.19 -3.28 -12.97
C CYS A 112 -2.11 -2.21 -13.16
N LEU A 113 -2.32 -1.33 -14.14
CA LEU A 113 -1.58 -0.08 -14.30
C LEU A 113 -2.50 1.11 -14.05
N VAL A 114 -2.40 1.71 -12.87
CA VAL A 114 -3.07 2.98 -12.56
C VAL A 114 -2.15 4.12 -12.96
N THR A 115 -2.53 4.81 -14.02
CA THR A 115 -1.70 5.87 -14.62
C THR A 115 -1.71 7.14 -13.78
N GLN A 116 -0.78 8.06 -14.10
CA GLN A 116 -0.61 9.31 -13.37
C GLN A 116 -1.92 10.11 -13.27
N ASN A 117 -2.13 10.72 -12.11
CA ASN A 117 -3.28 11.60 -11.81
C ASN A 117 -4.65 10.94 -11.94
N THR A 118 -4.72 9.62 -12.08
CA THR A 118 -5.99 8.89 -12.09
C THR A 118 -6.67 9.00 -10.73
N VAL A 119 -7.98 9.30 -10.73
CA VAL A 119 -8.80 9.34 -9.52
C VAL A 119 -9.78 8.17 -9.56
N ILE A 120 -9.71 7.30 -8.55
CA ILE A 120 -10.62 6.16 -8.37
C ILE A 120 -11.50 6.45 -7.17
N PRO A 121 -12.84 6.53 -7.35
CA PRO A 121 -13.78 6.75 -6.26
C PRO A 121 -13.75 5.62 -5.23
N ASP A 122 -14.28 5.88 -4.03
CA ASP A 122 -14.43 4.89 -2.98
C ASP A 122 -15.25 3.67 -3.43
N GLY A 123 -14.90 2.50 -2.91
CA GLY A 123 -15.68 1.28 -3.04
C GLY A 123 -15.69 0.63 -4.42
N MET A 124 -14.68 0.81 -5.24
CA MET A 124 -14.67 0.33 -6.63
C MET A 124 -13.77 -0.86 -6.87
N LEU A 125 -14.24 -1.77 -7.74
CA LEU A 125 -13.41 -2.75 -8.42
C LEU A 125 -12.76 -2.13 -9.65
N VAL A 126 -11.43 -2.26 -9.75
CA VAL A 126 -10.62 -1.69 -10.84
C VAL A 126 -9.77 -2.79 -11.46
N ILE A 127 -9.77 -2.92 -12.78
CA ILE A 127 -9.04 -3.96 -13.50
C ILE A 127 -8.42 -3.40 -14.77
N GLY A 128 -7.28 -3.92 -15.15
CA GLY A 128 -6.68 -3.72 -16.47
C GLY A 128 -5.40 -2.90 -16.49
N SER A 129 -4.81 -2.85 -17.69
CA SER A 129 -3.60 -2.08 -17.99
C SER A 129 -3.79 -1.41 -19.37
N PRO A 130 -4.17 -0.11 -19.42
CA PRO A 130 -4.44 0.78 -18.29
C PRO A 130 -5.68 0.37 -17.48
N ALA A 131 -5.66 0.66 -16.19
CA ALA A 131 -6.72 0.28 -15.25
C ALA A 131 -8.02 1.05 -15.51
N THR A 132 -9.15 0.35 -15.41
CA THR A 132 -10.49 0.95 -15.56
C THR A 132 -11.40 0.50 -14.42
N VAL A 133 -12.22 1.43 -13.93
CA VAL A 133 -13.28 1.13 -12.96
C VAL A 133 -14.33 0.23 -13.61
N LYS A 134 -14.65 -0.89 -12.96
CA LYS A 134 -15.59 -1.88 -13.47
C LYS A 134 -16.97 -1.77 -12.84
N ARG A 135 -17.03 -1.74 -11.53
CA ARG A 135 -18.26 -1.71 -10.75
C ARG A 135 -17.98 -1.36 -9.28
N PRO A 136 -18.99 -1.00 -8.49
CA PRO A 136 -18.90 -0.99 -7.05
C PRO A 136 -18.60 -2.39 -6.48
N LEU A 137 -17.90 -2.45 -5.36
CA LEU A 137 -17.73 -3.66 -4.57
C LEU A 137 -18.99 -3.98 -3.78
N THR A 138 -19.21 -5.25 -3.51
CA THR A 138 -20.21 -5.71 -2.56
C THR A 138 -19.74 -5.55 -1.12
N GLU A 139 -20.64 -5.58 -0.13
CA GLU A 139 -20.27 -5.55 1.28
C GLU A 139 -19.37 -6.73 1.67
N GLU A 140 -19.61 -7.92 1.11
CA GLU A 140 -18.78 -9.10 1.33
C GLU A 140 -17.35 -8.91 0.82
N GLU A 141 -17.19 -8.29 -0.34
CA GLU A 141 -15.88 -7.98 -0.92
C GLU A 141 -15.12 -6.98 -0.04
N ILE A 142 -15.80 -5.94 0.47
CA ILE A 142 -15.19 -4.97 1.40
C ILE A 142 -14.79 -5.66 2.71
N LEU A 143 -15.64 -6.50 3.28
CA LEU A 143 -15.31 -7.26 4.49
C LEU A 143 -14.12 -8.20 4.27
N SER A 144 -14.00 -8.79 3.08
CA SER A 144 -12.85 -9.64 2.73
C SER A 144 -11.53 -8.87 2.70
N ILE A 145 -11.55 -7.58 2.31
CA ILE A 145 -10.36 -6.72 2.33
C ILE A 145 -9.91 -6.49 3.77
N TYR A 146 -10.82 -6.14 4.68
CA TYR A 146 -10.50 -5.99 6.11
C TYR A 146 -9.95 -7.28 6.72
N LYS A 147 -10.58 -8.41 6.38
CA LYS A 147 -10.11 -9.72 6.85
C LYS A 147 -8.69 -10.01 6.36
N ASN A 148 -8.40 -9.71 5.10
CA ASN A 148 -7.07 -9.90 4.53
C ASN A 148 -6.02 -9.07 5.27
N ALA A 149 -6.29 -7.78 5.54
CA ALA A 149 -5.39 -6.94 6.31
C ALA A 149 -5.15 -7.50 7.73
N ALA A 150 -6.21 -7.92 8.43
CA ALA A 150 -6.10 -8.53 9.76
C ALA A 150 -5.30 -9.85 9.75
N ASP A 151 -5.49 -10.69 8.73
CA ASP A 151 -4.72 -11.93 8.56
C ASP A 151 -3.21 -11.62 8.42
N TYR A 152 -2.85 -10.54 7.70
CA TYR A 152 -1.46 -10.12 7.55
C TYR A 152 -0.87 -9.52 8.83
N VAL A 153 -1.66 -8.84 9.66
CA VAL A 153 -1.22 -8.41 11.00
C VAL A 153 -0.82 -9.63 11.84
N ALA A 154 -1.71 -10.63 11.90
CA ALA A 154 -1.44 -11.87 12.64
C ALA A 154 -0.23 -12.65 12.08
N LEU A 155 -0.12 -12.74 10.75
CA LEU A 155 0.97 -13.44 10.08
C LEU A 155 2.32 -12.77 10.36
N SER A 156 2.40 -11.45 10.20
CA SER A 156 3.66 -10.72 10.40
C SER A 156 4.10 -10.73 11.87
N ALA A 157 3.17 -10.62 12.81
CA ALA A 157 3.45 -10.76 14.23
C ALA A 157 4.05 -12.14 14.58
N ALA A 158 3.54 -13.19 13.96
CA ALA A 158 4.04 -14.56 14.17
C ALA A 158 5.40 -14.81 13.51
N GLN A 159 5.70 -14.16 12.39
CA GLN A 159 6.93 -14.40 11.62
C GLN A 159 8.11 -13.56 12.08
N PHE A 160 7.90 -12.30 12.42
CA PHE A 160 8.97 -11.34 12.72
C PHE A 160 8.52 -10.19 13.66
N GLY A 161 7.49 -10.41 14.43
CA GLY A 161 7.03 -9.49 15.50
C GLY A 161 7.81 -9.63 16.79
#